data_af733ffacf8c7e4899f949a3936c63cb
#
_entry.id   af733ffacf8c7e4899f949a3936c63cb
#
_cell.length_a   1.000
_cell.length_b   1.000
_cell.length_c   1.000
_cell.angle_alpha   90.00
_cell.angle_beta   90.00
_cell.angle_gamma   90.00
#
_symmetry.space_group_name_H-M   'P 1'
#
loop_
_entity.id
_entity.type
_entity.pdbx_description
1 polymer ?
#
loop_
_entity_poly.entity_id
_entity_poly.type
_entity_poly.pdbx_seq_one_letter_code
_entity_poly.pdbx_strand_id
1 'polypeptide(L)'
;MAHYVDGFVVPVPAQKLEAYRRFAEKAGRIWLEHGALQFCECAADDVKPGKVTSFPQSVQLEDGEIVVFSWIVYESREARDRINAKVMEDPRLKDMSPKDLPFDGMRMFFGGFRTIVELPEGSVRSR
;
A
#
# COMPACT_ATOMS: atom_id res chain seq x y z
N MET A 1 -11.29 -15.05 13.24
CA MET A 1 -11.60 -13.62 13.22
C MET A 1 -11.15 -13.03 11.91
N ALA A 2 -11.91 -12.12 11.38
CA ALA A 2 -11.60 -11.49 10.11
C ALA A 2 -10.44 -10.50 10.27
N HIS A 3 -9.49 -10.57 9.36
CA HIS A 3 -8.42 -9.60 9.29
C HIS A 3 -8.92 -8.27 8.70
N TYR A 4 -8.12 -7.23 8.87
CA TYR A 4 -8.40 -5.92 8.31
C TYR A 4 -7.30 -5.56 7.30
N VAL A 5 -7.67 -4.93 6.20
CA VAL A 5 -6.74 -4.67 5.10
C VAL A 5 -6.80 -3.21 4.69
N ASP A 6 -5.65 -2.54 4.62
CA ASP A 6 -5.53 -1.28 3.90
C ASP A 6 -5.10 -1.61 2.47
N GLY A 7 -5.84 -1.10 1.49
CA GLY A 7 -5.52 -1.25 0.08
C GLY A 7 -5.10 0.08 -0.50
N PHE A 8 -4.11 0.06 -1.42
CA PHE A 8 -3.54 1.26 -2.02
C PHE A 8 -3.44 1.09 -3.53
N VAL A 9 -3.66 2.19 -4.25
CA VAL A 9 -3.38 2.26 -5.68
C VAL A 9 -2.50 3.49 -5.91
N VAL A 10 -1.34 3.30 -6.53
CA VAL A 10 -0.27 4.31 -6.56
C VAL A 10 0.26 4.47 -7.98
N PRO A 11 0.28 5.71 -8.54
CA PRO A 11 0.97 5.96 -9.80
C PRO A 11 2.46 6.19 -9.54
N VAL A 12 3.31 5.41 -10.20
CA VAL A 12 4.77 5.48 -10.00
C VAL A 12 5.45 5.69 -11.36
N PRO A 13 6.30 6.72 -11.50
CA PRO A 13 7.09 6.82 -12.72
C PRO A 13 7.93 5.56 -12.92
N ALA A 14 7.87 4.98 -14.11
CA ALA A 14 8.58 3.73 -14.40
C ALA A 14 10.08 3.84 -14.10
N GLN A 15 10.67 5.00 -14.37
CA GLN A 15 12.08 5.26 -14.09
C GLN A 15 12.40 5.29 -12.60
N LYS A 16 11.39 5.48 -11.75
CA LYS A 16 11.57 5.53 -10.30
C LYS A 16 11.10 4.26 -9.60
N LEU A 17 10.77 3.21 -10.36
CA LEU A 17 10.23 1.99 -9.77
C LEU A 17 11.19 1.36 -8.77
N GLU A 18 12.49 1.34 -9.07
CA GLU A 18 13.48 0.77 -8.14
C GLU A 18 13.61 1.62 -6.88
N ALA A 19 13.58 2.95 -7.00
CA ALA A 19 13.57 3.83 -5.83
C ALA A 19 12.31 3.61 -5.00
N TYR A 20 11.16 3.43 -5.66
CA TYR A 20 9.90 3.12 -5.00
C TYR A 20 10.00 1.79 -4.25
N ARG A 21 10.55 0.76 -4.88
CA ARG A 21 10.71 -0.55 -4.26
C ARG A 21 11.53 -0.46 -2.98
N ARG A 22 12.63 0.27 -3.01
CA ARG A 22 13.49 0.46 -1.81
C ARG A 22 12.76 1.23 -0.72
N PHE A 23 12.04 2.29 -1.10
CA PHE A 23 11.24 3.06 -0.16
C PHE A 23 10.15 2.18 0.48
N ALA A 24 9.43 1.42 -0.34
CA ALA A 24 8.33 0.57 0.12
C ALA A 24 8.85 -0.56 1.03
N GLU A 25 10.00 -1.13 0.71
CA GLU A 25 10.59 -2.17 1.57
C GLU A 25 10.93 -1.59 2.94
N LYS A 26 11.55 -0.43 2.99
CA LYS A 26 11.86 0.24 4.26
C LYS A 26 10.59 0.53 5.05
N ALA A 27 9.59 1.11 4.39
CA ALA A 27 8.31 1.44 5.04
C ALA A 27 7.62 0.17 5.54
N GLY A 28 7.59 -0.87 4.71
CA GLY A 28 6.94 -2.13 5.06
C GLY A 28 7.56 -2.79 6.30
N ARG A 29 8.87 -2.76 6.43
CA ARG A 29 9.54 -3.29 7.61
C ARG A 29 9.14 -2.52 8.87
N ILE A 30 8.96 -1.21 8.75
CA ILE A 30 8.51 -0.37 9.86
C ILE A 30 7.08 -0.75 10.27
N TRP A 31 6.18 -0.93 9.28
CA TRP A 31 4.82 -1.41 9.57
C TRP A 31 4.82 -2.76 10.28
N LEU A 32 5.65 -3.69 9.83
CA LEU A 32 5.75 -5.00 10.46
C LEU A 32 6.30 -4.90 11.89
N GLU A 33 7.28 -4.05 12.13
CA GLU A 33 7.81 -3.82 13.48
C GLU A 33 6.73 -3.30 14.43
N HIS A 34 5.81 -2.50 13.94
CA HIS A 34 4.71 -1.96 14.75
C HIS A 34 3.51 -2.90 14.86
N GLY A 35 3.54 -4.06 14.18
CA GLY A 35 2.55 -5.10 14.38
C GLY A 35 1.71 -5.50 13.19
N ALA A 36 1.93 -4.91 12.00
CA ALA A 36 1.25 -5.38 10.80
C ALA A 36 1.62 -6.82 10.52
N LEU A 37 0.66 -7.58 9.97
CA LEU A 37 0.86 -9.01 9.69
C LEU A 37 1.50 -9.25 8.34
N GLN A 38 1.18 -8.41 7.35
CA GLN A 38 1.70 -8.56 6.01
C GLN A 38 1.75 -7.18 5.33
N PHE A 39 2.76 -6.97 4.52
CA PHE A 39 2.91 -5.77 3.69
C PHE A 39 3.34 -6.24 2.31
N CYS A 40 2.58 -5.87 1.27
CA CYS A 40 2.83 -6.37 -0.07
C CYS A 40 2.66 -5.26 -1.10
N GLU A 41 3.61 -5.17 -2.03
CA GLU A 41 3.60 -4.19 -3.12
C GLU A 41 3.71 -4.92 -4.44
N CYS A 42 2.80 -4.63 -5.39
CA CYS A 42 2.75 -5.31 -6.67
C CYS A 42 2.76 -4.30 -7.81
N ALA A 43 3.72 -4.43 -8.72
CA ALA A 43 3.80 -3.57 -9.89
C ALA A 43 2.94 -4.13 -11.03
N ALA A 44 2.28 -3.24 -11.78
CA ALA A 44 1.44 -3.64 -12.91
C ALA A 44 2.24 -4.44 -13.93
N ASP A 45 1.64 -5.53 -14.41
CA ASP A 45 2.20 -6.41 -15.43
C ASP A 45 1.21 -6.57 -16.58
N ASP A 46 -0.01 -7.02 -16.26
CA ASP A 46 -1.08 -7.17 -17.25
C ASP A 46 -2.28 -6.33 -16.81
N VAL A 47 -2.15 -5.00 -16.98
CA VAL A 47 -3.17 -4.05 -16.56
C VAL A 47 -3.45 -3.11 -17.72
N LYS A 48 -4.71 -3.04 -18.15
CA LYS A 48 -5.14 -2.27 -19.33
C LYS A 48 -6.18 -1.23 -18.94
N PRO A 49 -6.23 -0.11 -19.68
CA PRO A 49 -7.33 0.84 -19.49
C PRO A 49 -8.66 0.21 -19.89
N GLY A 50 -9.72 0.62 -19.23
CA GLY A 50 -11.08 0.16 -19.51
C GLY A 50 -11.92 1.26 -20.14
N LYS A 51 -13.19 0.94 -20.44
CA LYS A 51 -14.11 1.91 -21.02
C LYS A 51 -14.70 2.84 -19.96
N VAL A 52 -15.08 2.30 -18.82
CA VAL A 52 -15.67 3.10 -17.74
C VAL A 52 -14.62 3.47 -16.71
N THR A 53 -13.87 2.48 -16.25
CA THR A 53 -12.77 2.69 -15.32
C THR A 53 -11.80 1.51 -15.39
N SER A 54 -10.68 1.65 -14.73
CA SER A 54 -9.62 0.65 -14.66
C SER A 54 -8.61 1.11 -13.62
N PHE A 55 -7.62 0.28 -13.33
CA PHE A 55 -6.52 0.73 -12.45
C PHE A 55 -5.82 1.97 -13.00
N PRO A 56 -5.42 2.04 -14.27
CA PRO A 56 -4.82 3.28 -14.78
C PRO A 56 -5.72 4.50 -14.66
N GLN A 57 -7.00 4.38 -15.00
CA GLN A 57 -7.94 5.49 -14.94
C GLN A 57 -8.17 5.97 -13.51
N SER A 58 -8.13 5.04 -12.55
CA SER A 58 -8.39 5.38 -11.14
C SER A 58 -7.38 6.36 -10.57
N VAL A 59 -6.15 6.36 -11.08
CA VAL A 59 -5.09 7.28 -10.61
C VAL A 59 -4.70 8.30 -11.67
N GLN A 60 -5.51 8.44 -12.73
CA GLN A 60 -5.22 9.38 -13.84
C GLN A 60 -3.79 9.19 -14.34
N LEU A 61 -3.46 7.94 -14.66
CA LEU A 61 -2.10 7.54 -15.02
C LEU A 61 -1.56 8.38 -16.17
N GLU A 62 -0.35 8.90 -16.02
CA GLU A 62 0.33 9.69 -17.03
C GLU A 62 1.31 8.81 -17.81
N ASP A 63 1.72 9.31 -18.98
CA ASP A 63 2.73 8.62 -19.80
C ASP A 63 4.01 8.41 -18.97
N GLY A 64 4.58 7.22 -19.09
CA GLY A 64 5.80 6.88 -18.37
C GLY A 64 5.57 6.38 -16.95
N GLU A 65 4.31 6.32 -16.50
CA GLU A 65 3.97 5.80 -15.18
C GLU A 65 3.42 4.39 -15.25
N ILE A 66 3.57 3.65 -14.15
CA ILE A 66 2.91 2.37 -13.96
C ILE A 66 2.08 2.42 -12.68
N VAL A 67 1.06 1.56 -12.62
CA VAL A 67 0.25 1.43 -11.42
C VAL A 67 0.89 0.42 -10.48
N VAL A 68 0.96 0.77 -9.19
CA VAL A 68 1.33 -0.17 -8.14
C VAL A 68 0.09 -0.42 -7.29
N PHE A 69 -0.20 -1.68 -7.03
CA PHE A 69 -1.29 -2.12 -6.18
C PHE A 69 -0.69 -2.77 -4.95
N SER A 70 -1.11 -2.32 -3.77
CA SER A 70 -0.49 -2.81 -2.54
C SER A 70 -1.51 -2.97 -1.44
N TRP A 71 -1.13 -3.74 -0.41
CA TRP A 71 -1.99 -3.94 0.76
C TRP A 71 -1.15 -4.18 2.00
N ILE A 72 -1.77 -3.83 3.14
CA ILE A 72 -1.23 -4.12 4.46
C ILE A 72 -2.32 -4.85 5.23
N VAL A 73 -1.98 -5.96 5.86
CA VAL A 73 -2.93 -6.78 6.62
C VAL A 73 -2.68 -6.61 8.11
N TYR A 74 -3.77 -6.46 8.87
CA TYR A 74 -3.75 -6.27 10.32
C TYR A 74 -4.68 -7.27 10.99
N GLU A 75 -4.48 -7.50 12.29
CA GLU A 75 -5.35 -8.35 13.11
C GLU A 75 -6.81 -7.87 13.10
N SER A 76 -6.99 -6.54 13.16
CA SER A 76 -8.31 -5.92 13.32
C SER A 76 -8.21 -4.45 12.92
N ARG A 77 -9.34 -3.78 12.84
CA ARG A 77 -9.37 -2.33 12.62
C ARG A 77 -8.70 -1.58 13.77
N GLU A 78 -8.94 -2.00 15.00
CA GLU A 78 -8.32 -1.37 16.17
C GLU A 78 -6.81 -1.49 16.13
N ALA A 79 -6.29 -2.66 15.73
CA ALA A 79 -4.86 -2.86 15.54
C ALA A 79 -4.33 -1.96 14.43
N ARG A 80 -5.05 -1.87 13.30
CA ARG A 80 -4.66 -1.00 12.19
C ARG A 80 -4.54 0.46 12.64
N ASP A 81 -5.54 0.96 13.37
CA ASP A 81 -5.54 2.34 13.82
C ASP A 81 -4.37 2.61 14.77
N ARG A 82 -4.10 1.70 15.68
CA ARG A 82 -2.98 1.81 16.61
C ARG A 82 -1.64 1.76 15.90
N ILE A 83 -1.48 0.82 14.97
CA ILE A 83 -0.23 0.64 14.23
C ILE A 83 0.05 1.87 13.36
N ASN A 84 -0.97 2.36 12.63
CA ASN A 84 -0.80 3.53 11.77
C ASN A 84 -0.42 4.77 12.59
N ALA A 85 -1.00 4.94 13.76
CA ALA A 85 -0.63 6.06 14.65
C ALA A 85 0.85 5.98 15.03
N LYS A 86 1.34 4.79 15.35
CA LYS A 86 2.76 4.60 15.71
C LYS A 86 3.68 4.81 14.51
N VAL A 87 3.28 4.35 13.34
CA VAL A 87 4.08 4.51 12.11
C VAL A 87 4.19 5.99 11.76
N MET A 88 3.10 6.75 11.86
CA MET A 88 3.12 8.19 11.56
C MET A 88 4.02 8.98 12.51
N GLU A 89 4.25 8.49 13.72
CA GLU A 89 5.14 9.11 14.69
C GLU A 89 6.57 8.56 14.62
N ASP A 90 6.82 7.54 13.80
CA ASP A 90 8.14 6.93 13.70
C ASP A 90 9.11 7.91 13.01
N PRO A 91 10.25 8.25 13.64
CA PRO A 91 11.17 9.24 13.05
C PRO A 91 11.71 8.84 11.68
N ARG A 92 11.75 7.55 11.38
CA ARG A 92 12.25 7.06 10.09
C ARG A 92 11.34 7.45 8.92
N LEU A 93 10.05 7.75 9.19
CA LEU A 93 9.08 8.16 8.17
C LEU A 93 8.54 9.56 8.39
N LYS A 94 8.47 10.01 9.64
CA LYS A 94 7.84 11.28 10.02
C LYS A 94 8.47 12.49 9.30
N ASP A 95 9.79 12.46 9.13
CA ASP A 95 10.54 13.60 8.59
C ASP A 95 10.61 13.62 7.07
N MET A 96 9.99 12.66 6.39
CA MET A 96 9.96 12.64 4.92
C MET A 96 8.98 13.69 4.39
N SER A 97 9.44 14.51 3.45
CA SER A 97 8.58 15.49 2.80
C SER A 97 7.92 14.87 1.56
N PRO A 98 6.75 15.38 1.12
CA PRO A 98 6.09 14.85 -0.08
C PRO A 98 6.97 14.83 -1.33
N LYS A 99 7.89 15.79 -1.48
CA LYS A 99 8.78 15.83 -2.65
C LYS A 99 9.87 14.75 -2.62
N ASP A 100 10.09 14.12 -1.48
CA ASP A 100 11.07 13.03 -1.33
C ASP A 100 10.48 11.67 -1.74
N LEU A 101 9.16 11.62 -1.96
CA LEU A 101 8.49 10.38 -2.32
C LEU A 101 8.69 10.07 -3.80
N PRO A 102 8.97 8.80 -4.16
CA PRO A 102 9.15 8.40 -5.55
C PRO A 102 7.82 8.15 -6.29
N PHE A 103 6.78 8.87 -5.91
CA PHE A 103 5.45 8.76 -6.53
C PHE A 103 4.65 10.03 -6.24
N ASP A 104 3.54 10.21 -6.98
CA ASP A 104 2.64 11.34 -6.76
C ASP A 104 1.59 10.98 -5.71
N GLY A 105 1.80 11.48 -4.49
CA GLY A 105 0.87 11.25 -3.39
C GLY A 105 -0.50 11.89 -3.56
N MET A 106 -0.64 12.87 -4.45
CA MET A 106 -1.93 13.52 -4.71
C MET A 106 -2.88 12.63 -5.49
N ARG A 107 -2.35 11.75 -6.34
CA ARG A 107 -3.17 10.84 -7.15
C ARG A 107 -3.23 9.44 -6.56
N MET A 108 -2.41 9.13 -5.57
CA MET A 108 -2.50 7.88 -4.82
C MET A 108 -3.77 7.90 -3.98
N PHE A 109 -4.43 6.75 -3.86
CA PHE A 109 -5.55 6.64 -2.92
C PHE A 109 -5.48 5.32 -2.17
N PHE A 110 -6.16 5.30 -1.03
CA PHE A 110 -6.15 4.11 -0.17
C PHE A 110 -7.39 4.11 0.73
N GLY A 111 -7.64 2.97 1.33
CA GLY A 111 -8.73 2.84 2.28
C GLY A 111 -8.65 1.55 3.05
N GLY A 112 -9.40 1.48 4.15
CA GLY A 112 -9.45 0.31 5.01
C GLY A 112 -10.67 -0.55 4.72
N PHE A 113 -10.46 -1.86 4.70
CA PHE A 113 -11.48 -2.85 4.33
C PHE A 113 -11.47 -3.99 5.35
N ARG A 114 -12.65 -4.41 5.78
CA ARG A 114 -12.75 -5.64 6.58
C ARG A 114 -12.90 -6.82 5.65
N THR A 115 -12.18 -7.91 5.92
CA THR A 115 -12.32 -9.11 5.11
C THR A 115 -13.69 -9.75 5.36
N ILE A 116 -14.33 -10.21 4.31
CA ILE A 116 -15.60 -10.94 4.39
C ILE A 116 -15.47 -12.39 3.93
N VAL A 117 -14.43 -12.69 3.15
CA VAL A 117 -14.07 -14.05 2.76
C VAL A 117 -12.56 -14.15 2.78
N GLU A 118 -12.03 -15.12 3.50
CA GLU A 118 -10.58 -15.39 3.55
C GLU A 118 -10.38 -16.88 3.39
N LEU A 119 -9.83 -17.29 2.24
CA LEU A 119 -9.60 -18.69 1.91
C LEU A 119 -8.17 -18.88 1.41
N PRO A 120 -7.47 -19.95 1.82
CA PRO A 120 -7.90 -20.88 2.89
C PRO A 120 -8.01 -20.15 4.23
N GLU A 121 -8.81 -20.68 5.13
CA GLU A 121 -8.98 -20.07 6.43
C GLU A 121 -7.64 -19.95 7.15
N GLY A 122 -7.39 -18.78 7.75
CA GLY A 122 -6.12 -18.53 8.43
C GLY A 122 -4.94 -18.40 7.49
N SER A 123 -5.18 -18.02 6.24
CA SER A 123 -4.11 -17.89 5.22
C SER A 123 -3.08 -16.83 5.58
N VAL A 124 -3.45 -15.83 6.39
CA VAL A 124 -2.51 -14.86 6.96
C VAL A 124 -2.42 -15.14 8.45
N ARG A 125 -1.22 -15.41 8.93
CA ARG A 125 -1.02 -15.78 10.33
C ARG A 125 -1.08 -14.55 11.22
N SER A 126 -1.88 -14.66 12.28
CA SER A 126 -1.90 -13.70 13.38
C SER A 126 -0.65 -13.86 14.24
N ARG A 127 -0.19 -12.77 14.81
CA ARG A 127 0.95 -12.75 15.73
C ARG A 127 0.57 -13.13 17.14
#